data_199c0abedec4dd96a20b88f90ad0c805
#
_entry.id   199c0abedec4dd96a20b88f90ad0c805
#
_cell.length_a   1.000
_cell.length_b   1.000
_cell.length_c   1.000
_cell.angle_alpha   90.00
_cell.angle_beta   90.00
_cell.angle_gamma   90.00
#
_symmetry.space_group_name_H-M   'P 1'
#
loop_
_entity.id
_entity.type
_entity.pdbx_description
1 polymer ?
#
loop_
_entity_poly.entity_id
_entity_poly.type
_entity_poly.pdbx_seq_one_letter_code
_entity_poly.pdbx_strand_id
1 'polypeptide(L)'
;MRYAHPGTEGAIVSFKAKYGNYIGGEFVAPVDGNYFTNTSPVNGKPIAEFPRSTAKDIDKALDAAHAAADAWGKTSAQDRSLVLLKIADRIEQNLELLAITETWDNGKAVRETLNADIPLAADHFRYFAGCIRAQEGTSAEINEHTASYHFHEPLGVVGQIIPWNFPLLMAAWKLAPALAAGNCVVLKPAEQTPLGINVLMELIGDLLPPGVLNVVHGFGREAGEALATSKRIAKIAFTGSTPVGSHIMHAAAENIIPSTVELGGKSPNIFFADIMKAEPSFIEKAAEGLVLAFFNQGEVCTCPSRALVEESIYDDFMKVVMKKIESIKRGDPLDTDTMVGAQASEQQFDKILSYLEIAKGEGAQLLTGGKVEKLTGDMAGGYYIQPTLLKGTNEMRVFQEEIFGPVVSITTFKDEAEALAIANDTEFGLGAGVWTRDINRAYRMGRAIKAGRVWTNCYHLYPAHAAFGGYKKSGVGRETHKMMLDHYQQTKNLLVSYDINPLGFF
;
A
#
# COMPACT_ATOMS: atom_id res chain seq x y z
N MET A 1 23.58 -13.22 4.45
CA MET A 1 23.29 -13.44 5.90
C MET A 1 21.89 -14.06 6.01
N ARG A 2 21.70 -15.03 6.91
CA ARG A 2 20.38 -15.63 7.14
C ARG A 2 19.98 -15.42 8.60
N TYR A 3 18.81 -14.86 8.82
CA TYR A 3 18.23 -14.76 10.16
C TYR A 3 17.65 -16.11 10.58
N ALA A 4 17.72 -16.41 11.88
CA ALA A 4 17.07 -17.59 12.44
C ALA A 4 15.53 -17.42 12.39
N HIS A 5 14.82 -18.53 12.14
CA HIS A 5 13.35 -18.52 12.14
C HIS A 5 12.80 -18.14 13.51
N PRO A 6 11.73 -17.34 13.58
CA PRO A 6 11.13 -16.97 14.85
C PRO A 6 10.84 -18.17 15.75
N GLY A 7 11.20 -18.05 17.04
CA GLY A 7 11.02 -19.10 18.02
C GLY A 7 12.05 -20.25 18.00
N THR A 8 13.07 -20.17 17.13
CA THR A 8 14.20 -21.12 17.13
C THR A 8 15.42 -20.54 17.85
N GLU A 9 16.44 -21.36 18.12
CA GLU A 9 17.70 -20.91 18.73
C GLU A 9 18.38 -19.85 17.86
N GLY A 10 18.81 -18.76 18.50
CA GLY A 10 19.44 -17.62 17.83
C GLY A 10 18.45 -16.64 17.15
N ALA A 11 17.14 -16.87 17.25
CA ALA A 11 16.14 -15.94 16.73
C ALA A 11 16.12 -14.66 17.58
N ILE A 12 16.10 -13.51 16.89
CA ILE A 12 15.92 -12.20 17.54
C ILE A 12 14.43 -11.87 17.74
N VAL A 13 13.52 -12.66 17.17
CA VAL A 13 12.08 -12.48 17.27
C VAL A 13 11.41 -13.76 17.75
N SER A 14 10.52 -13.62 18.72
CA SER A 14 9.60 -14.66 19.15
C SER A 14 8.21 -14.07 19.29
N PHE A 15 7.18 -14.85 18.95
CA PHE A 15 5.80 -14.38 18.96
C PHE A 15 5.02 -15.01 20.11
N LYS A 16 4.02 -14.27 20.60
CA LYS A 16 3.03 -14.79 21.55
C LYS A 16 2.14 -15.82 20.84
N ALA A 17 1.66 -16.80 21.58
CA ALA A 17 0.70 -17.75 21.03
C ALA A 17 -0.67 -17.08 20.70
N LYS A 18 -0.96 -15.94 21.35
CA LYS A 18 -2.24 -15.26 21.26
C LYS A 18 -2.09 -13.76 21.45
N TYR A 19 -2.75 -13.00 20.58
CA TYR A 19 -2.78 -11.54 20.60
C TYR A 19 -4.16 -10.99 20.90
N GLY A 20 -4.27 -9.69 21.19
CA GLY A 20 -5.50 -8.96 21.42
C GLY A 20 -5.72 -7.85 20.39
N ASN A 21 -6.91 -7.26 20.39
CA ASN A 21 -7.12 -5.94 19.79
C ASN A 21 -6.41 -4.88 20.64
N TYR A 22 -5.95 -3.79 20.02
CA TYR A 22 -5.43 -2.64 20.75
C TYR A 22 -6.49 -1.54 20.80
N ILE A 23 -7.15 -1.36 21.95
CA ILE A 23 -8.26 -0.44 22.10
C ILE A 23 -8.09 0.38 23.38
N GLY A 24 -8.20 1.72 23.25
CA GLY A 24 -8.14 2.60 24.41
C GLY A 24 -6.79 2.61 25.13
N GLY A 25 -5.70 2.27 24.43
CA GLY A 25 -4.35 2.21 24.97
C GLY A 25 -3.95 0.84 25.55
N GLU A 26 -4.79 -0.18 25.44
CA GLU A 26 -4.55 -1.51 26.02
C GLU A 26 -4.82 -2.63 25.01
N PHE A 27 -4.12 -3.75 25.18
CA PHE A 27 -4.44 -4.99 24.45
C PHE A 27 -5.58 -5.72 25.15
N VAL A 28 -6.67 -5.94 24.43
CA VAL A 28 -7.89 -6.54 24.94
C VAL A 28 -8.34 -7.74 24.11
N ALA A 29 -8.96 -8.72 24.78
CA ALA A 29 -9.60 -9.85 24.09
C ALA A 29 -10.81 -9.38 23.26
N PRO A 30 -11.18 -10.09 22.17
CA PRO A 30 -12.41 -9.82 21.44
C PRO A 30 -13.63 -10.05 22.35
N VAL A 31 -14.66 -9.22 22.18
CA VAL A 31 -15.85 -9.22 23.05
C VAL A 31 -16.54 -10.60 23.09
N ASP A 32 -16.62 -11.26 21.94
CA ASP A 32 -17.26 -12.58 21.83
C ASP A 32 -16.30 -13.76 22.13
N GLY A 33 -15.04 -13.48 22.48
CA GLY A 33 -14.02 -14.48 22.83
C GLY A 33 -13.54 -15.34 21.66
N ASN A 34 -13.89 -15.01 20.43
CA ASN A 34 -13.53 -15.78 19.23
C ASN A 34 -12.18 -15.34 18.66
N TYR A 35 -11.40 -16.30 18.15
CA TYR A 35 -10.09 -16.08 17.54
C TYR A 35 -9.99 -16.81 16.21
N PHE A 36 -9.05 -16.37 15.37
CA PHE A 36 -8.64 -17.08 14.16
C PHE A 36 -7.14 -17.30 14.19
N THR A 37 -6.69 -18.35 13.52
CA THR A 37 -5.28 -18.69 13.41
C THR A 37 -4.66 -17.91 12.25
N ASN A 38 -3.58 -17.19 12.53
CA ASN A 38 -2.69 -16.61 11.51
C ASN A 38 -1.61 -17.65 11.15
N THR A 39 -1.35 -17.80 9.86
CA THR A 39 -0.42 -18.79 9.31
C THR A 39 0.68 -18.09 8.52
N SER A 40 1.96 -18.47 8.76
CA SER A 40 3.06 -17.96 7.95
C SER A 40 3.04 -18.57 6.56
N PRO A 41 3.06 -17.75 5.50
CA PRO A 41 3.17 -18.25 4.14
C PRO A 41 4.55 -18.83 3.82
N VAL A 42 5.55 -18.55 4.65
CA VAL A 42 6.91 -19.06 4.50
C VAL A 42 6.96 -20.58 4.61
N ASN A 43 6.12 -21.15 5.48
CA ASN A 43 6.15 -22.60 5.77
C ASN A 43 4.77 -23.24 5.92
N GLY A 44 3.69 -22.48 5.77
CA GLY A 44 2.32 -22.97 5.93
C GLY A 44 1.93 -23.31 7.37
N LYS A 45 2.73 -22.93 8.38
CA LYS A 45 2.48 -23.29 9.78
C LYS A 45 1.82 -22.13 10.54
N PRO A 46 0.99 -22.43 11.56
CA PRO A 46 0.46 -21.43 12.46
C PRO A 46 1.53 -20.58 13.12
N ILE A 47 1.30 -19.27 13.22
CA ILE A 47 2.14 -18.34 13.99
C ILE A 47 1.50 -18.07 15.35
N ALA A 48 0.25 -17.59 15.34
CA ALA A 48 -0.48 -17.15 16.53
C ALA A 48 -1.98 -17.10 16.29
N GLU A 49 -2.74 -16.91 17.35
CA GLU A 49 -4.18 -16.60 17.31
C GLU A 49 -4.43 -15.10 17.42
N PHE A 50 -5.32 -14.58 16.59
CA PHE A 50 -5.75 -13.19 16.57
C PHE A 50 -7.26 -13.06 16.79
N PRO A 51 -7.76 -11.92 17.34
CA PRO A 51 -9.18 -11.68 17.55
C PRO A 51 -9.99 -11.82 16.26
N ARG A 52 -11.04 -12.63 16.28
CA ARG A 52 -12.12 -12.61 15.31
C ARG A 52 -13.20 -11.66 15.80
N SER A 53 -12.93 -10.38 15.60
CA SER A 53 -13.78 -9.30 16.10
C SER A 53 -15.04 -9.12 15.27
N THR A 54 -16.06 -8.59 15.93
CA THR A 54 -17.37 -8.31 15.38
C THR A 54 -17.69 -6.80 15.50
N ALA A 55 -18.92 -6.40 15.16
CA ALA A 55 -19.39 -5.03 15.34
C ALA A 55 -19.26 -4.53 16.79
N LYS A 56 -19.32 -5.43 17.78
CA LYS A 56 -19.15 -5.07 19.20
C LYS A 56 -17.76 -4.55 19.52
N ASP A 57 -16.73 -5.14 18.91
CA ASP A 57 -15.33 -4.70 19.07
C ASP A 57 -15.10 -3.37 18.36
N ILE A 58 -15.69 -3.19 17.18
CA ILE A 58 -15.67 -1.93 16.44
C ILE A 58 -16.34 -0.82 17.25
N ASP A 59 -17.52 -1.07 17.84
CA ASP A 59 -18.21 -0.10 18.69
C ASP A 59 -17.36 0.28 19.91
N LYS A 60 -16.72 -0.69 20.56
CA LYS A 60 -15.80 -0.43 21.68
C LYS A 60 -14.61 0.43 21.26
N ALA A 61 -14.02 0.17 20.08
CA ALA A 61 -12.94 0.98 19.54
C ALA A 61 -13.40 2.40 19.19
N LEU A 62 -14.60 2.54 18.64
CA LEU A 62 -15.22 3.84 18.34
C LEU A 62 -15.53 4.62 19.62
N ASP A 63 -15.98 3.97 20.70
CA ASP A 63 -16.17 4.60 22.01
C ASP A 63 -14.85 5.22 22.51
N ALA A 64 -13.78 4.45 22.48
CA ALA A 64 -12.44 4.92 22.87
C ALA A 64 -11.95 6.08 21.99
N ALA A 65 -12.16 5.97 20.67
CA ALA A 65 -11.76 7.01 19.72
C ALA A 65 -12.54 8.30 19.92
N HIS A 66 -13.85 8.24 20.12
CA HIS A 66 -14.67 9.43 20.39
C HIS A 66 -14.34 10.08 21.72
N ALA A 67 -14.01 9.30 22.75
CA ALA A 67 -13.59 9.84 24.03
C ALA A 67 -12.28 10.66 23.94
N ALA A 68 -11.38 10.29 23.02
CA ALA A 68 -10.10 10.96 22.82
C ALA A 68 -10.15 12.12 21.80
N ALA A 69 -11.14 12.15 20.89
CA ALA A 69 -11.14 12.97 19.68
C ALA A 69 -11.07 14.48 19.97
N ASP A 70 -11.81 14.98 20.94
CA ASP A 70 -11.82 16.42 21.27
C ASP A 70 -10.47 16.87 21.82
N ALA A 71 -9.90 16.12 22.75
CA ALA A 71 -8.60 16.44 23.34
C ALA A 71 -7.46 16.36 22.32
N TRP A 72 -7.41 15.29 21.52
CA TRP A 72 -6.39 15.10 20.48
C TRP A 72 -6.50 16.16 19.37
N GLY A 73 -7.71 16.43 18.90
CA GLY A 73 -7.97 17.42 17.84
C GLY A 73 -7.58 18.85 18.23
N LYS A 74 -7.57 19.17 19.52
CA LYS A 74 -7.16 20.47 20.08
C LYS A 74 -5.68 20.58 20.42
N THR A 75 -4.91 19.49 20.30
CA THR A 75 -3.45 19.57 20.49
C THR A 75 -2.80 20.45 19.44
N SER A 76 -1.65 21.03 19.77
CA SER A 76 -0.92 21.87 18.81
C SER A 76 -0.34 21.03 17.66
N ALA A 77 -0.16 21.64 16.49
CA ALA A 77 0.57 21.01 15.37
C ALA A 77 1.98 20.59 15.80
N GLN A 78 2.59 21.33 16.72
CA GLN A 78 3.90 21.00 17.27
C GLN A 78 3.87 19.70 18.07
N ASP A 79 2.90 19.51 18.95
CA ASP A 79 2.80 18.32 19.78
C ASP A 79 2.55 17.07 18.92
N ARG A 80 1.63 17.16 17.96
CA ARG A 80 1.37 16.07 17.02
C ARG A 80 2.61 15.72 16.18
N SER A 81 3.30 16.73 15.67
CA SER A 81 4.58 16.54 14.96
C SER A 81 5.61 15.80 15.80
N LEU A 82 5.78 16.17 17.07
CA LEU A 82 6.72 15.51 17.98
C LEU A 82 6.35 14.04 18.23
N VAL A 83 5.07 13.73 18.35
CA VAL A 83 4.60 12.32 18.47
C VAL A 83 4.95 11.52 17.21
N LEU A 84 4.70 12.06 16.02
CA LEU A 84 5.02 11.38 14.76
C LEU A 84 6.54 11.15 14.61
N LEU A 85 7.37 12.11 14.99
CA LEU A 85 8.84 11.94 15.00
C LEU A 85 9.27 10.82 15.94
N LYS A 86 8.70 10.75 17.14
CA LYS A 86 8.98 9.65 18.10
C LYS A 86 8.54 8.30 17.58
N ILE A 87 7.41 8.23 16.87
CA ILE A 87 6.97 7.00 16.19
C ILE A 87 7.99 6.56 15.15
N ALA A 88 8.43 7.48 14.29
CA ALA A 88 9.44 7.19 13.27
C ALA A 88 10.76 6.69 13.89
N ASP A 89 11.23 7.35 14.94
CA ASP A 89 12.45 6.95 15.66
C ASP A 89 12.30 5.55 16.29
N ARG A 90 11.14 5.25 16.88
CA ARG A 90 10.85 3.95 17.47
C ARG A 90 10.81 2.83 16.40
N ILE A 91 10.27 3.11 15.21
CA ILE A 91 10.30 2.18 14.06
C ILE A 91 11.74 1.90 13.64
N GLU A 92 12.57 2.94 13.44
CA GLU A 92 13.97 2.76 13.04
C GLU A 92 14.81 2.03 14.10
N GLN A 93 14.61 2.34 15.38
CA GLN A 93 15.30 1.66 16.49
C GLN A 93 14.98 0.16 16.55
N ASN A 94 13.87 -0.27 15.96
CA ASN A 94 13.40 -1.66 15.93
C ASN A 94 13.30 -2.21 14.50
N LEU A 95 14.11 -1.68 13.58
CA LEU A 95 14.05 -1.99 12.15
C LEU A 95 14.15 -3.50 11.87
N GLU A 96 15.15 -4.19 12.41
CA GLU A 96 15.33 -5.64 12.18
C GLU A 96 14.18 -6.47 12.75
N LEU A 97 13.69 -6.12 13.95
CA LEU A 97 12.55 -6.79 14.57
C LEU A 97 11.30 -6.68 13.70
N LEU A 98 10.98 -5.47 13.26
CA LEU A 98 9.82 -5.22 12.39
C LEU A 98 9.98 -5.86 11.01
N ALA A 99 11.18 -5.82 10.42
CA ALA A 99 11.46 -6.40 9.12
C ALA A 99 11.30 -7.93 9.11
N ILE A 100 11.82 -8.61 10.12
CA ILE A 100 11.69 -10.07 10.28
C ILE A 100 10.22 -10.43 10.56
N THR A 101 9.54 -9.66 11.40
CA THR A 101 8.12 -9.86 11.68
C THR A 101 7.29 -9.76 10.42
N GLU A 102 7.47 -8.70 9.63
CA GLU A 102 6.75 -8.50 8.36
C GLU A 102 7.06 -9.60 7.35
N THR A 103 8.33 -10.00 7.21
CA THR A 103 8.73 -11.13 6.36
C THR A 103 8.05 -12.42 6.76
N TRP A 104 7.99 -12.74 8.04
CA TRP A 104 7.40 -13.98 8.54
C TRP A 104 5.89 -14.03 8.41
N ASP A 105 5.23 -12.88 8.57
CA ASP A 105 3.79 -12.72 8.48
C ASP A 105 3.27 -12.68 7.03
N ASN A 106 4.03 -12.02 6.13
CA ASN A 106 3.62 -11.77 4.75
C ASN A 106 4.26 -12.73 3.72
N GLY A 107 5.46 -13.25 3.99
CA GLY A 107 6.23 -14.10 3.07
C GLY A 107 7.24 -13.38 2.18
N LYS A 108 7.27 -12.05 2.13
CA LYS A 108 8.22 -11.28 1.33
C LYS A 108 9.67 -11.45 1.81
N ALA A 109 10.63 -11.21 0.94
CA ALA A 109 12.03 -11.33 1.25
C ALA A 109 12.49 -10.27 2.27
N VAL A 110 13.23 -10.68 3.30
CA VAL A 110 13.73 -9.79 4.36
C VAL A 110 14.60 -8.65 3.84
N ARG A 111 15.27 -8.84 2.69
CA ARG A 111 16.01 -7.76 2.03
C ARG A 111 15.13 -6.58 1.62
N GLU A 112 13.85 -6.85 1.30
CA GLU A 112 12.89 -5.81 0.92
C GLU A 112 12.35 -5.11 2.17
N THR A 113 11.99 -5.85 3.21
CA THR A 113 11.49 -5.26 4.46
C THR A 113 12.55 -4.42 5.15
N LEU A 114 13.83 -4.86 5.15
CA LEU A 114 14.95 -4.10 5.73
C LEU A 114 15.30 -2.82 4.95
N ASN A 115 15.22 -2.84 3.61
CA ASN A 115 15.74 -1.75 2.78
C ASN A 115 14.66 -0.87 2.15
N ALA A 116 13.40 -1.30 2.17
CA ALA A 116 12.28 -0.56 1.58
C ALA A 116 11.14 -0.35 2.58
N ASP A 117 10.43 -1.39 3.01
CA ASP A 117 9.16 -1.27 3.70
C ASP A 117 9.26 -0.51 5.02
N ILE A 118 10.16 -0.95 5.91
CA ILE A 118 10.28 -0.35 7.25
C ILE A 118 10.91 1.05 7.20
N PRO A 119 12.00 1.30 6.43
CA PRO A 119 12.52 2.65 6.25
C PRO A 119 11.52 3.63 5.66
N LEU A 120 10.72 3.20 4.65
CA LEU A 120 9.68 4.05 4.07
C LEU A 120 8.55 4.34 5.05
N ALA A 121 8.17 3.36 5.90
CA ALA A 121 7.17 3.60 6.94
C ALA A 121 7.63 4.70 7.91
N ALA A 122 8.88 4.66 8.38
CA ALA A 122 9.45 5.70 9.24
C ALA A 122 9.51 7.05 8.52
N ASP A 123 9.94 7.09 7.25
CA ASP A 123 10.02 8.33 6.46
C ASP A 123 8.65 9.01 6.28
N HIS A 124 7.58 8.25 6.09
CA HIS A 124 6.23 8.80 5.98
C HIS A 124 5.77 9.49 7.27
N PHE A 125 6.05 8.92 8.43
CA PHE A 125 5.78 9.60 9.70
C PHE A 125 6.58 10.91 9.84
N ARG A 126 7.88 10.91 9.47
CA ARG A 126 8.71 12.12 9.47
C ARG A 126 8.20 13.18 8.51
N TYR A 127 7.81 12.76 7.31
CA TYR A 127 7.29 13.67 6.30
C TYR A 127 6.04 14.41 6.79
N PHE A 128 5.04 13.70 7.32
CA PHE A 128 3.81 14.32 7.81
C PHE A 128 4.01 15.10 9.11
N ALA A 129 5.00 14.74 9.92
CA ALA A 129 5.44 15.58 11.05
C ALA A 129 5.93 16.98 10.58
N GLY A 130 6.65 17.01 9.45
CA GLY A 130 7.05 18.27 8.81
C GLY A 130 5.87 19.00 8.16
N CYS A 131 5.04 18.30 7.42
CA CYS A 131 3.90 18.87 6.71
C CYS A 131 2.93 19.62 7.63
N ILE A 132 2.55 19.01 8.75
CA ILE A 132 1.58 19.64 9.67
C ILE A 132 2.14 20.91 10.32
N ARG A 133 3.45 20.97 10.53
CA ARG A 133 4.12 22.18 11.05
C ARG A 133 4.19 23.31 10.04
N ALA A 134 4.23 22.96 8.75
CA ALA A 134 4.31 23.90 7.63
C ALA A 134 2.94 24.23 7.03
N GLN A 135 1.87 23.64 7.53
CA GLN A 135 0.53 23.92 7.04
C GLN A 135 0.02 25.27 7.57
N GLU A 136 -0.38 26.13 6.66
CA GLU A 136 -0.92 27.46 6.96
C GLU A 136 -2.40 27.51 6.57
N GLY A 137 -3.19 28.31 7.30
CA GLY A 137 -4.48 28.78 6.86
C GLY A 137 -4.36 29.97 5.93
N THR A 138 -5.48 30.45 5.40
CA THR A 138 -5.51 31.65 4.58
C THR A 138 -6.39 32.73 5.21
N SER A 139 -6.06 33.99 4.94
CA SER A 139 -6.89 35.16 5.28
C SER A 139 -7.04 36.08 4.08
N ALA A 140 -8.18 36.74 3.96
CA ALA A 140 -8.44 37.72 2.93
C ALA A 140 -9.32 38.84 3.46
N GLU A 141 -9.04 40.09 3.06
CA GLU A 141 -9.94 41.19 3.24
C GLU A 141 -11.10 41.06 2.23
N ILE A 142 -12.33 41.12 2.70
CA ILE A 142 -13.53 41.12 1.86
C ILE A 142 -13.88 42.55 1.49
N ASN A 143 -13.81 43.44 2.48
CA ASN A 143 -13.94 44.88 2.34
C ASN A 143 -13.27 45.55 3.54
N GLU A 144 -13.37 46.91 3.63
CA GLU A 144 -12.79 47.73 4.69
C GLU A 144 -13.13 47.28 6.12
N HIS A 145 -14.23 46.56 6.30
CA HIS A 145 -14.74 46.18 7.64
C HIS A 145 -14.97 44.69 7.83
N THR A 146 -14.59 43.84 6.87
CA THR A 146 -14.83 42.40 6.93
C THR A 146 -13.63 41.62 6.49
N ALA A 147 -13.19 40.68 7.30
CA ALA A 147 -12.12 39.72 7.00
C ALA A 147 -12.64 38.30 6.95
N SER A 148 -12.07 37.50 6.06
CA SER A 148 -12.30 36.06 5.91
C SER A 148 -11.08 35.30 6.38
N TYR A 149 -11.30 34.25 7.19
CA TYR A 149 -10.27 33.32 7.63
C TYR A 149 -10.64 31.90 7.25
N HIS A 150 -9.67 31.09 6.81
CA HIS A 150 -9.86 29.68 6.56
C HIS A 150 -8.98 28.87 7.51
N PHE A 151 -9.61 27.98 8.25
CA PHE A 151 -8.97 27.07 9.18
C PHE A 151 -9.11 25.64 8.71
N HIS A 152 -8.05 24.83 8.91
CA HIS A 152 -8.10 23.37 8.71
C HIS A 152 -8.42 22.71 10.05
N GLU A 153 -9.53 22.01 10.11
CA GLU A 153 -9.98 21.28 11.29
C GLU A 153 -9.96 19.77 11.04
N PRO A 154 -9.59 18.93 12.05
CA PRO A 154 -9.69 17.48 11.90
C PRO A 154 -11.13 17.06 11.63
N LEU A 155 -11.32 15.93 10.93
CA LEU A 155 -12.63 15.33 10.71
C LEU A 155 -13.20 14.72 11.99
N GLY A 156 -12.34 14.24 12.90
CA GLY A 156 -12.70 13.61 14.16
C GLY A 156 -12.26 12.14 14.25
N VAL A 157 -13.19 11.20 14.19
CA VAL A 157 -12.89 9.76 14.20
C VAL A 157 -12.93 9.21 12.78
N VAL A 158 -11.85 8.57 12.35
CA VAL A 158 -11.72 8.01 11.01
C VAL A 158 -11.51 6.50 11.03
N GLY A 159 -12.18 5.80 10.11
CA GLY A 159 -11.98 4.38 9.85
C GLY A 159 -10.91 4.15 8.79
N GLN A 160 -10.03 3.18 9.02
CA GLN A 160 -8.98 2.79 8.07
C GLN A 160 -8.95 1.27 7.90
N ILE A 161 -8.91 0.79 6.66
CA ILE A 161 -8.79 -0.64 6.34
C ILE A 161 -7.61 -0.79 5.39
N ILE A 162 -6.64 -1.62 5.77
CA ILE A 162 -5.39 -1.80 5.04
C ILE A 162 -5.24 -3.22 4.49
N PRO A 163 -4.52 -3.39 3.36
CA PRO A 163 -4.27 -4.67 2.73
C PRO A 163 -3.12 -5.43 3.38
N TRP A 164 -2.90 -6.64 2.87
CA TRP A 164 -1.91 -7.57 3.36
C TRP A 164 -0.54 -7.51 2.64
N ASN A 165 -0.43 -6.80 1.52
CA ASN A 165 0.80 -6.84 0.70
C ASN A 165 1.95 -5.96 1.20
N PHE A 166 1.66 -4.86 1.90
CA PHE A 166 2.62 -3.99 2.59
C PHE A 166 2.03 -3.55 3.93
N PRO A 167 1.89 -4.46 4.92
CA PRO A 167 1.13 -4.20 6.14
C PRO A 167 1.55 -2.92 6.87
N LEU A 168 2.82 -2.82 7.27
CA LEU A 168 3.34 -1.68 8.03
C LEU A 168 3.40 -0.39 7.20
N LEU A 169 3.80 -0.50 5.94
CA LEU A 169 3.88 0.68 5.07
C LEU A 169 2.50 1.26 4.76
N MET A 170 1.49 0.42 4.49
CA MET A 170 0.11 0.88 4.25
C MET A 170 -0.54 1.44 5.51
N ALA A 171 -0.20 0.90 6.69
CA ALA A 171 -0.58 1.52 7.95
C ALA A 171 0.04 2.92 8.07
N ALA A 172 1.34 3.07 7.85
CA ALA A 172 2.03 4.36 7.93
C ALA A 172 1.45 5.40 6.97
N TRP A 173 1.13 5.02 5.71
CA TRP A 173 0.53 5.92 4.71
C TRP A 173 -0.79 6.52 5.19
N LYS A 174 -1.58 5.76 5.96
CA LYS A 174 -2.90 6.21 6.45
C LYS A 174 -2.83 6.82 7.84
N LEU A 175 -2.03 6.25 8.74
CA LEU A 175 -1.90 6.73 10.12
C LEU A 175 -1.20 8.08 10.20
N ALA A 176 -0.08 8.24 9.48
CA ALA A 176 0.73 9.45 9.59
C ALA A 176 -0.06 10.73 9.25
N PRO A 177 -0.75 10.85 8.09
CA PRO A 177 -1.54 12.05 7.80
C PRO A 177 -2.78 12.19 8.71
N ALA A 178 -3.42 11.10 9.09
CA ALA A 178 -4.60 11.15 9.97
C ALA A 178 -4.26 11.70 11.36
N LEU A 179 -3.20 11.17 11.97
CA LEU A 179 -2.71 11.60 13.28
C LEU A 179 -2.14 13.02 13.23
N ALA A 180 -1.38 13.36 12.17
CA ALA A 180 -0.87 14.72 11.94
C ALA A 180 -2.02 15.74 11.91
N ALA A 181 -3.10 15.42 11.20
CA ALA A 181 -4.27 16.28 11.08
C ALA A 181 -5.10 16.39 12.36
N GLY A 182 -4.84 15.56 13.39
CA GLY A 182 -5.54 15.60 14.67
C GLY A 182 -6.73 14.65 14.76
N ASN A 183 -6.84 13.65 13.88
CA ASN A 183 -7.90 12.65 13.94
C ASN A 183 -7.54 11.50 14.87
N CYS A 184 -8.55 10.88 15.48
CA CYS A 184 -8.46 9.58 16.11
C CYS A 184 -8.81 8.49 15.10
N VAL A 185 -8.17 7.33 15.22
CA VAL A 185 -8.21 6.28 14.20
C VAL A 185 -8.71 4.96 14.78
N VAL A 186 -9.60 4.29 14.03
CA VAL A 186 -9.88 2.86 14.16
C VAL A 186 -9.34 2.18 12.92
N LEU A 187 -8.26 1.39 13.07
CA LEU A 187 -7.56 0.68 12.01
C LEU A 187 -7.94 -0.80 12.02
N LYS A 188 -8.36 -1.33 10.87
CA LYS A 188 -8.52 -2.77 10.65
C LYS A 188 -7.43 -3.29 9.71
N PRO A 189 -6.44 -4.05 10.20
CA PRO A 189 -5.48 -4.75 9.35
C PRO A 189 -6.12 -5.90 8.57
N ALA A 190 -5.46 -6.35 7.51
CA ALA A 190 -5.85 -7.58 6.82
C ALA A 190 -5.69 -8.80 7.75
N GLU A 191 -6.62 -9.75 7.65
CA GLU A 191 -6.58 -10.98 8.43
C GLU A 191 -5.41 -11.90 8.07
N GLN A 192 -4.85 -11.74 6.89
CA GLN A 192 -3.67 -12.49 6.43
C GLN A 192 -2.38 -12.04 7.13
N THR A 193 -2.28 -10.75 7.50
CA THR A 193 -1.06 -10.14 8.02
C THR A 193 -1.32 -9.24 9.23
N PRO A 194 -1.84 -9.78 10.34
CA PRO A 194 -2.18 -9.01 11.53
C PRO A 194 -0.98 -8.76 12.45
N LEU A 195 0.07 -9.57 12.35
CA LEU A 195 1.14 -9.66 13.34
C LEU A 195 2.00 -8.40 13.38
N GLY A 196 2.46 -7.91 12.21
CA GLY A 196 3.31 -6.73 12.12
C GLY A 196 2.67 -5.49 12.76
N ILE A 197 1.36 -5.31 12.59
CA ILE A 197 0.62 -4.19 13.20
C ILE A 197 0.53 -4.33 14.72
N ASN A 198 0.33 -5.54 15.24
CA ASN A 198 0.33 -5.75 16.69
C ASN A 198 1.71 -5.49 17.32
N VAL A 199 2.79 -5.97 16.67
CA VAL A 199 4.16 -5.68 17.13
C VAL A 199 4.44 -4.17 17.06
N LEU A 200 3.98 -3.48 16.02
CA LEU A 200 4.07 -2.03 15.96
C LEU A 200 3.36 -1.38 17.16
N MET A 201 2.16 -1.82 17.52
CA MET A 201 1.42 -1.27 18.67
C MET A 201 2.15 -1.53 20.01
N GLU A 202 2.81 -2.68 20.16
CA GLU A 202 3.67 -2.94 21.32
C GLU A 202 4.83 -1.93 21.44
N LEU A 203 5.33 -1.44 20.31
CA LEU A 203 6.43 -0.49 20.25
C LEU A 203 6.02 0.98 20.40
N ILE A 204 4.86 1.38 19.91
CA ILE A 204 4.47 2.79 19.81
C ILE A 204 3.25 3.17 20.68
N GLY A 205 2.57 2.20 21.28
CA GLY A 205 1.32 2.44 22.01
C GLY A 205 1.47 3.43 23.18
N ASP A 206 2.62 3.46 23.82
CA ASP A 206 2.96 4.39 24.90
C ASP A 206 3.17 5.86 24.44
N LEU A 207 3.34 6.08 23.14
CA LEU A 207 3.58 7.41 22.56
C LEU A 207 2.29 8.20 22.27
N LEU A 208 1.14 7.51 22.25
CA LEU A 208 -0.15 8.09 21.91
C LEU A 208 -1.09 8.08 23.13
N PRO A 209 -1.89 9.13 23.35
CA PRO A 209 -2.93 9.09 24.35
C PRO A 209 -3.91 7.94 24.11
N PRO A 210 -4.46 7.31 25.18
CA PRO A 210 -5.45 6.25 25.04
C PRO A 210 -6.62 6.66 24.13
N GLY A 211 -6.99 5.77 23.18
CA GLY A 211 -8.08 6.00 22.24
C GLY A 211 -7.71 6.77 20.95
N VAL A 212 -6.56 7.43 20.87
CA VAL A 212 -6.13 8.14 19.65
C VAL A 212 -5.91 7.17 18.49
N LEU A 213 -5.33 6.02 18.76
CA LEU A 213 -5.19 4.93 17.81
C LEU A 213 -5.75 3.65 18.39
N ASN A 214 -6.63 3.00 17.63
CA ASN A 214 -7.23 1.72 17.99
C ASN A 214 -7.06 0.75 16.82
N VAL A 215 -6.70 -0.50 17.11
CA VAL A 215 -6.52 -1.56 16.13
C VAL A 215 -7.46 -2.71 16.43
N VAL A 216 -8.31 -3.06 15.47
CA VAL A 216 -9.29 -4.14 15.60
C VAL A 216 -9.03 -5.19 14.53
N HIS A 217 -8.66 -6.38 14.95
CA HIS A 217 -8.44 -7.54 14.05
C HIS A 217 -9.76 -8.23 13.74
N GLY A 218 -9.80 -8.95 12.62
CA GLY A 218 -10.97 -9.71 12.20
C GLY A 218 -11.13 -9.74 10.68
N PHE A 219 -12.12 -10.48 10.23
CA PHE A 219 -12.39 -10.65 8.81
C PHE A 219 -13.06 -9.42 8.18
N GLY A 220 -12.80 -9.24 6.86
CA GLY A 220 -13.37 -8.12 6.10
C GLY A 220 -14.90 -8.05 6.17
N ARG A 221 -15.58 -9.21 6.07
CA ARG A 221 -17.07 -9.30 6.12
C ARG A 221 -17.68 -9.15 7.51
N GLU A 222 -16.88 -9.14 8.56
CA GLU A 222 -17.29 -9.01 9.95
C GLU A 222 -16.88 -7.63 10.50
N ALA A 223 -15.66 -7.51 11.01
CA ALA A 223 -15.13 -6.26 11.56
C ALA A 223 -14.96 -5.17 10.47
N GLY A 224 -14.52 -5.53 9.25
CA GLY A 224 -14.36 -4.57 8.15
C GLY A 224 -15.67 -3.93 7.72
N GLU A 225 -16.71 -4.75 7.54
CA GLU A 225 -18.07 -4.29 7.19
C GLU A 225 -18.65 -3.39 8.28
N ALA A 226 -18.53 -3.80 9.54
CA ALA A 226 -19.02 -3.01 10.68
C ALA A 226 -18.34 -1.64 10.77
N LEU A 227 -17.04 -1.55 10.46
CA LEU A 227 -16.32 -0.27 10.41
C LEU A 227 -16.76 0.58 9.22
N ALA A 228 -16.83 -0.02 8.02
CA ALA A 228 -17.14 0.70 6.78
C ALA A 228 -18.55 1.29 6.78
N THR A 229 -19.53 0.58 7.33
CA THR A 229 -20.94 1.01 7.39
C THR A 229 -21.29 1.83 8.63
N SER A 230 -20.34 2.01 9.55
CA SER A 230 -20.57 2.74 10.79
C SER A 230 -20.94 4.20 10.55
N LYS A 231 -22.02 4.67 11.15
CA LYS A 231 -22.43 6.08 11.17
C LYS A 231 -21.59 6.94 12.13
N ARG A 232 -20.64 6.32 12.83
CA ARG A 232 -19.82 6.95 13.87
C ARG A 232 -18.44 7.35 13.37
N ILE A 233 -18.11 7.11 12.09
CA ILE A 233 -16.86 7.58 11.48
C ILE A 233 -17.14 8.79 10.59
N ALA A 234 -16.23 9.74 10.57
CA ALA A 234 -16.29 10.94 9.74
C ALA A 234 -15.62 10.75 8.36
N LYS A 235 -14.89 9.66 8.16
CA LYS A 235 -14.21 9.29 6.92
C LYS A 235 -13.86 7.81 6.95
N ILE A 236 -13.81 7.20 5.76
CA ILE A 236 -13.22 5.87 5.55
C ILE A 236 -12.07 5.94 4.55
N ALA A 237 -10.93 5.35 4.90
CA ALA A 237 -9.79 5.16 4.01
C ALA A 237 -9.56 3.66 3.79
N PHE A 238 -9.46 3.26 2.54
CA PHE A 238 -9.36 1.86 2.15
C PHE A 238 -8.24 1.65 1.12
N THR A 239 -7.48 0.58 1.27
CA THR A 239 -6.62 0.05 0.22
C THR A 239 -6.89 -1.44 0.07
N GLY A 240 -7.15 -1.89 -1.17
CA GLY A 240 -7.44 -3.29 -1.45
C GLY A 240 -7.99 -3.53 -2.85
N SER A 241 -8.81 -4.57 -3.03
CA SER A 241 -9.35 -4.92 -4.35
C SER A 241 -10.44 -3.94 -4.84
N THR A 242 -10.54 -3.78 -6.16
CA THR A 242 -11.54 -2.90 -6.80
C THR A 242 -12.98 -3.22 -6.41
N PRO A 243 -13.44 -4.50 -6.35
CA PRO A 243 -14.80 -4.80 -5.91
C PRO A 243 -15.09 -4.37 -4.47
N VAL A 244 -14.14 -4.58 -3.55
CA VAL A 244 -14.30 -4.15 -2.16
C VAL A 244 -14.26 -2.62 -2.05
N GLY A 245 -13.39 -1.95 -2.80
CA GLY A 245 -13.34 -0.49 -2.84
C GLY A 245 -14.66 0.13 -3.32
N SER A 246 -15.29 -0.45 -4.33
CA SER A 246 -16.63 -0.05 -4.78
C SER A 246 -17.67 -0.16 -3.65
N HIS A 247 -17.65 -1.27 -2.90
CA HIS A 247 -18.53 -1.46 -1.74
C HIS A 247 -18.28 -0.42 -0.64
N ILE A 248 -17.01 -0.14 -0.31
CA ILE A 248 -16.62 0.90 0.66
C ILE A 248 -17.16 2.29 0.24
N MET A 249 -17.06 2.62 -1.05
CA MET A 249 -17.58 3.90 -1.57
C MET A 249 -19.11 3.98 -1.45
N HIS A 250 -19.84 2.89 -1.67
CA HIS A 250 -21.29 2.84 -1.46
C HIS A 250 -21.64 3.10 0.01
N ALA A 251 -20.97 2.42 0.95
CA ALA A 251 -21.20 2.63 2.37
C ALA A 251 -20.88 4.07 2.81
N ALA A 252 -19.81 4.66 2.28
CA ALA A 252 -19.47 6.06 2.54
C ALA A 252 -20.54 7.02 1.99
N ALA A 253 -21.07 6.76 0.79
CA ALA A 253 -22.11 7.57 0.16
C ALA A 253 -23.43 7.54 0.98
N GLU A 254 -23.83 6.39 1.51
CA GLU A 254 -25.00 6.27 2.38
C GLU A 254 -24.88 7.12 3.66
N ASN A 255 -23.68 7.24 4.19
CA ASN A 255 -23.37 8.03 5.38
C ASN A 255 -22.99 9.49 5.07
N ILE A 256 -22.84 9.86 3.78
CA ILE A 256 -22.42 11.20 3.31
C ILE A 256 -21.06 11.59 3.92
N ILE A 257 -20.13 10.65 3.98
CA ILE A 257 -18.76 10.87 4.47
C ILE A 257 -17.73 10.75 3.34
N PRO A 258 -16.59 11.47 3.41
CA PRO A 258 -15.54 11.34 2.45
C PRO A 258 -14.88 9.94 2.52
N SER A 259 -14.53 9.41 1.34
CA SER A 259 -13.73 8.19 1.22
C SER A 259 -12.50 8.43 0.37
N THR A 260 -11.40 7.78 0.71
CA THR A 260 -10.24 7.60 -0.17
C THR A 260 -10.03 6.12 -0.38
N VAL A 261 -9.91 5.71 -1.64
CA VAL A 261 -9.76 4.30 -2.01
C VAL A 261 -8.58 4.14 -2.97
N GLU A 262 -7.63 3.29 -2.60
CA GLU A 262 -6.52 2.85 -3.43
C GLU A 262 -6.75 1.40 -3.82
N LEU A 263 -6.83 1.13 -5.11
CA LEU A 263 -7.34 -0.14 -5.64
C LEU A 263 -6.32 -0.81 -6.56
N GLY A 264 -6.75 -1.85 -7.26
CA GLY A 264 -5.92 -2.63 -8.14
C GLY A 264 -5.36 -1.89 -9.35
N GLY A 265 -4.41 -2.53 -10.01
CA GLY A 265 -3.78 -2.00 -11.21
C GLY A 265 -3.40 -3.08 -12.22
N LYS A 266 -3.14 -2.67 -13.45
CA LYS A 266 -2.56 -3.48 -14.52
C LYS A 266 -1.56 -2.61 -15.29
N SER A 267 -0.50 -2.23 -14.58
CA SER A 267 0.40 -1.16 -15.00
C SER A 267 1.22 -1.56 -16.23
N PRO A 268 1.22 -0.74 -17.29
CA PRO A 268 2.10 -0.93 -18.44
C PRO A 268 3.53 -0.50 -18.09
N ASN A 269 4.51 -1.23 -18.62
CA ASN A 269 5.93 -0.91 -18.55
C ASN A 269 6.51 -0.95 -19.97
N ILE A 270 6.87 0.20 -20.53
CA ILE A 270 7.07 0.41 -21.96
C ILE A 270 8.57 0.59 -22.24
N PHE A 271 9.12 -0.21 -23.15
CA PHE A 271 10.54 -0.23 -23.51
C PHE A 271 10.72 0.14 -24.98
N PHE A 272 11.25 1.34 -25.25
CA PHE A 272 11.52 1.84 -26.59
C PHE A 272 12.89 1.41 -27.12
N ALA A 273 13.04 1.35 -28.44
CA ALA A 273 14.25 0.83 -29.12
C ALA A 273 15.54 1.58 -28.79
N ASP A 274 15.45 2.85 -28.47
CA ASP A 274 16.62 3.68 -28.16
C ASP A 274 17.35 3.26 -26.88
N ILE A 275 16.74 2.48 -25.99
CA ILE A 275 17.44 1.91 -24.82
C ILE A 275 18.59 0.98 -25.22
N MET A 276 18.45 0.25 -26.33
CA MET A 276 19.49 -0.67 -26.82
C MET A 276 20.70 0.03 -27.48
N LYS A 277 20.59 1.34 -27.69
CA LYS A 277 21.69 2.19 -28.18
C LYS A 277 22.38 2.94 -27.02
N ALA A 278 21.93 2.74 -25.80
CA ALA A 278 22.50 3.34 -24.61
C ALA A 278 23.72 2.56 -24.09
N GLU A 279 24.32 3.04 -23.03
CA GLU A 279 25.42 2.38 -22.34
C GLU A 279 24.97 1.01 -21.79
N PRO A 280 25.84 -0.01 -21.73
CA PRO A 280 25.50 -1.34 -21.21
C PRO A 280 24.83 -1.30 -19.81
N SER A 281 25.28 -0.40 -18.93
CA SER A 281 24.69 -0.21 -17.60
C SER A 281 23.25 0.25 -17.67
N PHE A 282 22.85 1.05 -18.66
CA PHE A 282 21.48 1.48 -18.84
C PHE A 282 20.59 0.36 -19.40
N ILE A 283 21.12 -0.46 -20.31
CA ILE A 283 20.40 -1.64 -20.81
C ILE A 283 20.13 -2.62 -19.66
N GLU A 284 21.12 -2.87 -18.82
CA GLU A 284 20.99 -3.68 -17.61
C GLU A 284 19.95 -3.10 -16.63
N LYS A 285 19.94 -1.78 -16.45
CA LYS A 285 18.96 -1.06 -15.63
C LYS A 285 17.53 -1.18 -16.20
N ALA A 286 17.37 -1.07 -17.52
CA ALA A 286 16.08 -1.24 -18.18
C ALA A 286 15.56 -2.68 -18.05
N ALA A 287 16.46 -3.68 -18.22
CA ALA A 287 16.11 -5.09 -18.01
C ALA A 287 15.72 -5.37 -16.55
N GLU A 288 16.42 -4.77 -15.57
CA GLU A 288 16.01 -4.80 -14.17
C GLU A 288 14.63 -4.16 -13.99
N GLY A 289 14.34 -3.05 -14.66
CA GLY A 289 13.04 -2.39 -14.65
C GLY A 289 11.88 -3.29 -15.09
N LEU A 290 12.12 -4.28 -15.97
CA LEU A 290 11.13 -5.30 -16.29
C LEU A 290 11.03 -6.32 -15.14
N VAL A 291 12.16 -6.78 -14.63
CA VAL A 291 12.26 -7.81 -13.57
C VAL A 291 11.73 -7.30 -12.22
N LEU A 292 11.67 -5.98 -12.00
CA LEU A 292 11.01 -5.38 -10.84
C LEU A 292 9.52 -5.72 -10.72
N ALA A 293 8.91 -6.33 -11.74
CA ALA A 293 7.60 -6.95 -11.61
C ALA A 293 7.55 -8.12 -10.62
N PHE A 294 8.70 -8.68 -10.26
CA PHE A 294 8.81 -9.75 -9.27
C PHE A 294 9.15 -9.24 -7.86
N PHE A 295 9.39 -7.93 -7.70
CA PHE A 295 9.52 -7.28 -6.41
C PHE A 295 8.28 -7.57 -5.57
N ASN A 296 8.46 -7.82 -4.26
CA ASN A 296 7.38 -8.23 -3.37
C ASN A 296 6.58 -9.43 -3.94
N GLN A 297 7.25 -10.41 -4.54
CA GLN A 297 6.67 -11.58 -5.26
C GLN A 297 5.52 -11.21 -6.23
N GLY A 298 5.56 -10.02 -6.82
CA GLY A 298 4.53 -9.50 -7.71
C GLY A 298 3.24 -9.01 -7.03
N GLU A 299 3.19 -9.03 -5.71
CA GLU A 299 2.03 -8.61 -4.89
C GLU A 299 2.06 -7.09 -4.63
N VAL A 300 2.09 -6.33 -5.73
CA VAL A 300 2.16 -4.87 -5.73
C VAL A 300 1.05 -4.30 -6.59
N CYS A 301 0.29 -3.34 -6.07
CA CYS A 301 -0.81 -2.70 -6.80
C CYS A 301 -0.34 -1.99 -8.08
N THR A 302 0.89 -1.44 -8.09
CA THR A 302 1.52 -0.85 -9.26
C THR A 302 2.44 -1.82 -10.00
N CYS A 303 2.37 -3.13 -9.72
CA CYS A 303 3.22 -4.11 -10.40
C CYS A 303 3.26 -3.85 -11.91
N PRO A 304 4.46 -3.70 -12.53
CA PRO A 304 4.59 -3.51 -13.99
C PRO A 304 4.31 -4.82 -14.73
N SER A 305 3.10 -5.34 -14.54
CA SER A 305 2.66 -6.68 -14.96
C SER A 305 2.34 -6.81 -16.43
N ARG A 306 2.31 -5.69 -17.19
CA ARG A 306 2.27 -5.67 -18.66
C ARG A 306 3.55 -5.04 -19.19
N ALA A 307 4.43 -5.83 -19.76
CA ALA A 307 5.62 -5.34 -20.45
C ALA A 307 5.32 -5.12 -21.94
N LEU A 308 5.48 -3.89 -22.42
CA LEU A 308 5.33 -3.50 -23.82
C LEU A 308 6.73 -3.23 -24.38
N VAL A 309 7.20 -4.05 -25.33
CA VAL A 309 8.56 -3.95 -25.88
C VAL A 309 8.47 -3.58 -27.35
N GLU A 310 9.22 -2.55 -27.80
CA GLU A 310 9.26 -2.19 -29.21
C GLU A 310 9.80 -3.37 -30.05
N GLU A 311 9.08 -3.72 -31.10
CA GLU A 311 9.28 -4.94 -31.87
C GLU A 311 10.74 -5.09 -32.36
N SER A 312 11.35 -3.97 -32.76
CA SER A 312 12.71 -3.93 -33.29
C SER A 312 13.81 -4.36 -32.32
N ILE A 313 13.56 -4.32 -31.02
CA ILE A 313 14.53 -4.71 -29.98
C ILE A 313 14.14 -5.96 -29.20
N TYR A 314 12.98 -6.54 -29.49
CA TYR A 314 12.39 -7.59 -28.65
C TYR A 314 13.37 -8.73 -28.36
N ASP A 315 13.95 -9.32 -29.40
CA ASP A 315 14.81 -10.52 -29.25
C ASP A 315 16.08 -10.21 -28.45
N ASP A 316 16.74 -9.09 -28.72
CA ASP A 316 17.98 -8.73 -28.05
C ASP A 316 17.76 -8.25 -26.62
N PHE A 317 16.72 -7.47 -26.38
CA PHE A 317 16.36 -7.03 -25.04
C PHE A 317 15.94 -8.21 -24.16
N MET A 318 15.13 -9.13 -24.70
CA MET A 318 14.70 -10.32 -23.96
C MET A 318 15.83 -11.26 -23.59
N LYS A 319 16.93 -11.33 -24.35
CA LYS A 319 18.14 -12.08 -23.92
C LYS A 319 18.72 -11.53 -22.61
N VAL A 320 18.75 -10.19 -22.46
CA VAL A 320 19.24 -9.55 -21.23
C VAL A 320 18.28 -9.79 -20.08
N VAL A 321 16.96 -9.64 -20.33
CA VAL A 321 15.90 -9.88 -19.33
C VAL A 321 15.95 -11.32 -18.82
N MET A 322 16.02 -12.30 -19.73
CA MET A 322 16.05 -13.72 -19.36
C MET A 322 17.26 -14.07 -18.49
N LYS A 323 18.44 -13.54 -18.81
CA LYS A 323 19.64 -13.70 -17.99
C LYS A 323 19.46 -13.14 -16.57
N LYS A 324 18.77 -11.99 -16.44
CA LYS A 324 18.44 -11.44 -15.09
C LYS A 324 17.47 -12.34 -14.34
N ILE A 325 16.44 -12.86 -15.00
CA ILE A 325 15.47 -13.75 -14.34
C ILE A 325 16.14 -15.04 -13.86
N GLU A 326 17.06 -15.60 -14.65
CA GLU A 326 17.86 -16.78 -14.26
C GLU A 326 18.72 -16.53 -13.02
N SER A 327 19.13 -15.28 -12.79
CA SER A 327 19.90 -14.87 -11.60
C SER A 327 19.08 -14.65 -10.34
N ILE A 328 17.74 -14.69 -10.41
CA ILE A 328 16.89 -14.50 -9.26
C ILE A 328 17.06 -15.65 -8.26
N LYS A 329 17.54 -15.31 -7.08
CA LYS A 329 17.65 -16.26 -5.97
C LYS A 329 16.29 -16.39 -5.27
N ARG A 330 15.82 -17.61 -5.19
CA ARG A 330 14.59 -18.02 -4.50
C ARG A 330 14.98 -18.92 -3.34
N GLY A 331 14.26 -18.85 -2.24
CA GLY A 331 14.59 -19.66 -1.08
C GLY A 331 13.93 -19.15 0.19
N ASP A 332 14.58 -19.34 1.33
CA ASP A 332 14.14 -18.83 2.62
C ASP A 332 14.03 -17.29 2.59
N PRO A 333 12.85 -16.72 2.83
CA PRO A 333 12.68 -15.28 2.82
C PRO A 333 13.51 -14.54 3.90
N LEU A 334 13.95 -15.24 4.95
CA LEU A 334 14.84 -14.68 5.99
C LEU A 334 16.33 -14.72 5.62
N ASP A 335 16.68 -15.23 4.44
CA ASP A 335 18.02 -15.07 3.88
C ASP A 335 18.09 -13.75 3.08
N THR A 336 19.05 -12.87 3.43
CA THR A 336 19.25 -11.58 2.75
C THR A 336 19.61 -11.71 1.26
N ASP A 337 20.01 -12.88 0.82
CA ASP A 337 20.29 -13.16 -0.60
C ASP A 337 19.01 -13.55 -1.39
N THR A 338 17.95 -13.99 -0.72
CA THR A 338 16.68 -14.32 -1.36
C THR A 338 16.04 -13.07 -1.95
N MET A 339 15.64 -13.15 -3.22
CA MET A 339 15.07 -12.02 -3.98
C MET A 339 13.55 -12.10 -4.12
N VAL A 340 12.98 -13.31 -4.13
CA VAL A 340 11.55 -13.53 -4.24
C VAL A 340 11.11 -14.50 -3.16
N GLY A 341 10.18 -14.10 -2.33
CA GLY A 341 9.64 -14.84 -1.21
C GLY A 341 8.39 -15.66 -1.55
N ALA A 342 7.61 -15.98 -0.50
CA ALA A 342 6.34 -16.70 -0.61
C ALA A 342 5.17 -15.76 -0.93
N GLN A 343 4.11 -16.28 -1.56
CA GLN A 343 2.84 -15.56 -1.72
C GLN A 343 2.16 -15.44 -0.36
N ALA A 344 1.49 -14.32 -0.10
CA ALA A 344 1.01 -13.98 1.24
C ALA A 344 -0.05 -14.93 1.84
N SER A 345 -0.70 -15.77 1.04
CA SER A 345 -1.69 -16.73 1.52
C SER A 345 -1.93 -17.85 0.51
N GLU A 346 -2.48 -18.96 0.98
CA GLU A 346 -2.94 -20.07 0.13
C GLU A 346 -3.97 -19.59 -0.91
N GLN A 347 -4.93 -18.75 -0.48
CA GLN A 347 -5.94 -18.19 -1.39
C GLN A 347 -5.30 -17.40 -2.54
N GLN A 348 -4.28 -16.59 -2.27
CA GLN A 348 -3.59 -15.82 -3.29
C GLN A 348 -2.73 -16.73 -4.18
N PHE A 349 -2.08 -17.72 -3.60
CA PHE A 349 -1.33 -18.75 -4.33
C PHE A 349 -2.23 -19.49 -5.33
N ASP A 350 -3.40 -19.96 -4.90
CA ASP A 350 -4.37 -20.66 -5.77
C ASP A 350 -4.92 -19.74 -6.87
N LYS A 351 -5.19 -18.48 -6.53
CA LYS A 351 -5.59 -17.46 -7.52
C LYS A 351 -4.55 -17.34 -8.64
N ILE A 352 -3.27 -17.22 -8.29
CA ILE A 352 -2.21 -17.07 -9.30
C ILE A 352 -2.14 -18.32 -10.18
N LEU A 353 -2.21 -19.52 -9.61
CA LEU A 353 -2.22 -20.77 -10.37
C LEU A 353 -3.41 -20.84 -11.34
N SER A 354 -4.59 -20.39 -10.92
CA SER A 354 -5.75 -20.32 -11.80
C SER A 354 -5.53 -19.43 -13.04
N TYR A 355 -4.81 -18.32 -12.87
CA TYR A 355 -4.46 -17.44 -14.01
C TYR A 355 -3.41 -18.05 -14.95
N LEU A 356 -2.53 -18.92 -14.47
CA LEU A 356 -1.62 -19.67 -15.33
C LEU A 356 -2.40 -20.66 -16.23
N GLU A 357 -3.43 -21.30 -15.71
CA GLU A 357 -4.32 -22.14 -16.51
C GLU A 357 -5.17 -21.33 -17.50
N ILE A 358 -5.66 -20.15 -17.10
CA ILE A 358 -6.35 -19.21 -18.01
C ILE A 358 -5.43 -18.80 -19.16
N ALA A 359 -4.20 -18.41 -18.87
CA ALA A 359 -3.20 -18.04 -19.88
C ALA A 359 -2.98 -19.14 -20.90
N LYS A 360 -2.83 -20.37 -20.44
CA LYS A 360 -2.70 -21.56 -21.28
C LYS A 360 -3.93 -21.78 -22.15
N GLY A 361 -5.13 -21.65 -21.57
CA GLY A 361 -6.40 -21.80 -22.28
C GLY A 361 -6.61 -20.74 -23.37
N GLU A 362 -6.09 -19.53 -23.17
CA GLU A 362 -6.14 -18.42 -24.14
C GLU A 362 -5.01 -18.47 -25.17
N GLY A 363 -4.08 -19.44 -25.07
CA GLY A 363 -2.98 -19.59 -26.02
C GLY A 363 -1.79 -18.68 -25.77
N ALA A 364 -1.65 -18.12 -24.58
CA ALA A 364 -0.44 -17.36 -24.21
C ALA A 364 0.79 -18.27 -24.21
N GLN A 365 1.89 -17.79 -24.79
CA GLN A 365 3.15 -18.53 -24.82
C GLN A 365 3.90 -18.37 -23.49
N LEU A 366 4.14 -19.47 -22.80
CA LEU A 366 5.00 -19.49 -21.62
C LEU A 366 6.47 -19.35 -22.04
N LEU A 367 7.14 -18.27 -21.62
CA LEU A 367 8.57 -18.04 -21.89
C LEU A 367 9.46 -18.63 -20.80
N THR A 368 9.05 -18.50 -19.52
CA THR A 368 9.73 -19.07 -18.35
C THR A 368 8.79 -19.16 -17.15
N GLY A 369 9.14 -19.98 -16.16
CA GLY A 369 8.37 -20.14 -14.90
C GLY A 369 7.13 -21.00 -15.09
N GLY A 370 5.96 -20.50 -14.67
CA GLY A 370 4.65 -21.17 -14.82
C GLY A 370 4.46 -22.35 -13.89
N LYS A 371 5.22 -22.45 -12.79
CA LYS A 371 5.22 -23.61 -11.90
C LYS A 371 5.30 -23.19 -10.43
N VAL A 372 4.80 -24.06 -9.58
CA VAL A 372 5.07 -23.99 -8.14
C VAL A 372 6.55 -24.25 -7.89
N GLU A 373 7.15 -23.41 -7.04
CA GLU A 373 8.50 -23.64 -6.54
C GLU A 373 8.41 -24.52 -5.29
N LYS A 374 8.93 -25.73 -5.37
CA LYS A 374 8.92 -26.67 -4.23
C LYS A 374 10.19 -26.51 -3.42
N LEU A 375 10.09 -25.83 -2.29
CA LEU A 375 11.17 -25.78 -1.31
C LEU A 375 11.12 -27.00 -0.38
N THR A 376 12.23 -27.30 0.28
CA THR A 376 12.39 -28.46 1.17
C THR A 376 12.67 -28.03 2.60
N GLY A 377 12.70 -28.99 3.53
CA GLY A 377 12.95 -28.73 4.95
C GLY A 377 11.84 -27.91 5.60
N ASP A 378 12.21 -26.91 6.38
CA ASP A 378 11.26 -26.09 7.14
C ASP A 378 10.30 -25.27 6.29
N MET A 379 10.61 -25.05 5.02
CA MET A 379 9.80 -24.27 4.08
C MET A 379 8.91 -25.12 3.16
N ALA A 380 8.85 -26.44 3.36
CA ALA A 380 8.16 -27.35 2.44
C ALA A 380 6.65 -27.11 2.28
N GLY A 381 6.01 -26.49 3.27
CA GLY A 381 4.57 -26.13 3.26
C GLY A 381 4.27 -24.71 2.80
N GLY A 382 5.28 -23.92 2.40
CA GLY A 382 5.12 -22.54 2.01
C GLY A 382 4.58 -22.33 0.59
N TYR A 383 4.13 -21.12 0.30
CA TYR A 383 3.38 -20.78 -0.94
C TYR A 383 4.29 -20.11 -1.98
N TYR A 384 5.14 -20.86 -2.67
CA TYR A 384 6.14 -20.34 -3.59
C TYR A 384 5.77 -20.58 -5.05
N ILE A 385 5.85 -19.52 -5.88
CA ILE A 385 5.62 -19.57 -7.33
C ILE A 385 6.84 -19.02 -8.04
N GLN A 386 7.23 -19.68 -9.13
CA GLN A 386 8.35 -19.21 -9.95
C GLN A 386 8.01 -17.91 -10.67
N PRO A 387 8.96 -16.94 -10.76
CA PRO A 387 8.84 -15.81 -11.65
C PRO A 387 8.46 -16.27 -13.06
N THR A 388 7.36 -15.73 -13.58
CA THR A 388 6.70 -16.23 -14.79
C THR A 388 6.59 -15.13 -15.84
N LEU A 389 7.02 -15.41 -17.07
CA LEU A 389 6.79 -14.56 -18.24
C LEU A 389 5.88 -15.26 -19.24
N LEU A 390 4.83 -14.54 -19.67
CA LEU A 390 3.88 -14.96 -20.69
C LEU A 390 3.94 -13.99 -21.87
N LYS A 391 4.02 -14.50 -23.10
CA LYS A 391 3.88 -13.68 -24.29
C LYS A 391 2.49 -13.88 -24.89
N GLY A 392 1.84 -12.77 -25.26
CA GLY A 392 0.49 -12.83 -25.81
C GLY A 392 0.04 -11.50 -26.36
N THR A 393 -1.28 -11.30 -26.45
CA THR A 393 -1.90 -10.09 -26.96
C THR A 393 -2.67 -9.37 -25.84
N ASN A 394 -2.89 -8.06 -26.00
CA ASN A 394 -3.49 -7.22 -24.95
C ASN A 394 -4.93 -7.60 -24.60
N GLU A 395 -5.65 -8.31 -25.47
CA GLU A 395 -7.04 -8.75 -25.26
C GLU A 395 -7.16 -9.94 -24.29
N MET A 396 -6.07 -10.66 -24.07
CA MET A 396 -6.07 -11.82 -23.15
C MET A 396 -6.32 -11.36 -21.71
N ARG A 397 -7.04 -12.17 -20.94
CA ARG A 397 -7.35 -11.88 -19.53
C ARG A 397 -6.10 -11.62 -18.70
N VAL A 398 -5.02 -12.33 -18.97
CA VAL A 398 -3.73 -12.15 -18.29
C VAL A 398 -3.07 -10.79 -18.58
N PHE A 399 -3.54 -10.05 -19.58
CA PHE A 399 -3.15 -8.67 -19.85
C PHE A 399 -4.14 -7.65 -19.28
N GLN A 400 -5.39 -8.01 -19.08
CA GLN A 400 -6.46 -7.10 -18.65
C GLN A 400 -6.77 -7.20 -17.16
N GLU A 401 -6.67 -8.40 -16.57
CA GLU A 401 -7.05 -8.65 -15.19
C GLU A 401 -5.82 -8.64 -14.24
N GLU A 402 -6.03 -8.19 -13.02
CA GLU A 402 -5.00 -8.15 -11.98
C GLU A 402 -4.76 -9.53 -11.39
N ILE A 403 -3.61 -10.13 -11.68
CA ILE A 403 -3.18 -11.43 -11.13
C ILE A 403 -2.68 -11.28 -9.69
N PHE A 404 -1.91 -10.22 -9.43
CA PHE A 404 -1.31 -9.89 -8.15
C PHE A 404 -0.32 -10.97 -7.66
N GLY A 405 0.63 -11.32 -8.53
CA GLY A 405 1.64 -12.34 -8.28
C GLY A 405 2.81 -12.22 -9.27
N PRO A 406 3.79 -13.13 -9.21
CA PRO A 406 5.02 -13.03 -10.00
C PRO A 406 4.81 -13.44 -11.47
N VAL A 407 3.84 -12.83 -12.13
CA VAL A 407 3.46 -13.11 -13.51
C VAL A 407 3.45 -11.83 -14.33
N VAL A 408 4.26 -11.79 -15.37
CA VAL A 408 4.33 -10.69 -16.34
C VAL A 408 3.84 -11.13 -17.69
N SER A 409 2.94 -10.34 -18.28
CA SER A 409 2.43 -10.52 -19.63
C SER A 409 3.18 -9.57 -20.59
N ILE A 410 3.80 -10.10 -21.64
CA ILE A 410 4.63 -9.35 -22.58
C ILE A 410 3.97 -9.34 -23.94
N THR A 411 3.88 -8.15 -24.54
CA THR A 411 3.52 -7.96 -25.96
C THR A 411 4.48 -6.97 -26.64
N THR A 412 4.46 -6.91 -27.97
CA THR A 412 5.26 -5.96 -28.73
C THR A 412 4.41 -4.83 -29.27
N PHE A 413 5.04 -3.71 -29.64
CA PHE A 413 4.44 -2.59 -30.35
C PHE A 413 5.41 -2.06 -31.42
N LYS A 414 4.89 -1.34 -32.40
CA LYS A 414 5.66 -0.85 -33.56
C LYS A 414 6.14 0.58 -33.40
N ASP A 415 5.30 1.44 -32.80
CA ASP A 415 5.57 2.85 -32.65
C ASP A 415 4.97 3.44 -31.37
N GLU A 416 5.26 4.72 -31.12
CA GLU A 416 4.82 5.44 -29.93
C GLU A 416 3.28 5.52 -29.81
N ALA A 417 2.57 5.60 -30.92
CA ALA A 417 1.11 5.70 -30.92
C ALA A 417 0.47 4.37 -30.52
N GLU A 418 0.96 3.25 -31.05
CA GLU A 418 0.50 1.91 -30.67
C GLU A 418 0.86 1.59 -29.21
N ALA A 419 2.08 1.93 -28.77
CA ALA A 419 2.47 1.77 -27.36
C ALA A 419 1.51 2.50 -26.42
N LEU A 420 1.16 3.75 -26.74
CA LEU A 420 0.23 4.56 -25.97
C LEU A 420 -1.20 3.98 -25.97
N ALA A 421 -1.66 3.52 -27.14
CA ALA A 421 -2.97 2.89 -27.28
C ALA A 421 -3.08 1.65 -26.38
N ILE A 422 -2.12 0.72 -26.46
CA ILE A 422 -2.06 -0.50 -25.63
C ILE A 422 -1.93 -0.13 -24.14
N ALA A 423 -1.07 0.84 -23.80
CA ALA A 423 -0.86 1.25 -22.41
C ALA A 423 -2.17 1.73 -21.75
N ASN A 424 -2.98 2.49 -22.49
CA ASN A 424 -4.25 3.07 -22.00
C ASN A 424 -5.45 2.13 -22.13
N ASP A 425 -5.32 1.03 -22.88
CA ASP A 425 -6.40 0.03 -23.08
C ASP A 425 -6.45 -0.94 -21.89
N THR A 426 -6.98 -0.44 -20.81
CA THR A 426 -7.27 -1.14 -19.55
C THR A 426 -8.25 -0.32 -18.75
N GLU A 427 -9.04 -0.94 -17.90
CA GLU A 427 -9.93 -0.23 -16.96
C GLU A 427 -9.18 0.35 -15.74
N PHE A 428 -7.91 -0.01 -15.56
CA PHE A 428 -7.04 0.49 -14.51
C PHE A 428 -6.21 1.72 -14.93
N GLY A 429 -5.64 2.39 -13.95
CA GLY A 429 -4.78 3.54 -14.18
C GLY A 429 -3.98 3.94 -12.94
N LEU A 430 -3.31 2.96 -12.27
CA LEU A 430 -2.56 3.24 -11.06
C LEU A 430 -1.13 3.69 -11.36
N GLY A 431 -0.35 2.85 -12.02
CA GLY A 431 1.04 3.12 -12.35
C GLY A 431 1.36 2.85 -13.82
N ALA A 432 2.51 3.37 -14.28
CA ALA A 432 3.12 3.06 -15.56
C ALA A 432 4.63 3.32 -15.54
N GLY A 433 5.37 2.58 -16.37
CA GLY A 433 6.80 2.80 -16.62
C GLY A 433 7.08 3.15 -18.07
N VAL A 434 8.05 4.04 -18.31
CA VAL A 434 8.54 4.40 -19.64
C VAL A 434 10.04 4.36 -19.64
N TRP A 435 10.62 3.58 -20.53
CA TRP A 435 12.06 3.42 -20.70
C TRP A 435 12.49 3.95 -22.06
N THR A 436 13.21 5.06 -22.05
CA THR A 436 13.69 5.75 -23.26
C THR A 436 14.81 6.71 -22.91
N ARG A 437 15.72 6.99 -23.84
CA ARG A 437 16.74 8.04 -23.72
C ARG A 437 16.31 9.35 -24.36
N ASP A 438 15.16 9.37 -25.06
CA ASP A 438 14.59 10.58 -25.65
C ASP A 438 13.73 11.31 -24.60
N ILE A 439 14.21 12.47 -24.13
CA ILE A 439 13.53 13.27 -23.13
C ILE A 439 12.16 13.80 -23.62
N ASN A 440 12.03 14.10 -24.90
CA ASN A 440 10.77 14.57 -25.46
C ASN A 440 9.70 13.45 -25.47
N ARG A 441 10.12 12.25 -25.85
CA ARG A 441 9.26 11.04 -25.75
C ARG A 441 8.87 10.77 -24.32
N ALA A 442 9.84 10.78 -23.39
CA ALA A 442 9.59 10.59 -21.97
C ALA A 442 8.50 11.52 -21.45
N TYR A 443 8.57 12.82 -21.80
CA TYR A 443 7.58 13.81 -21.38
C TYR A 443 6.23 13.58 -22.06
N ARG A 444 6.20 13.37 -23.39
CA ARG A 444 4.93 13.11 -24.11
C ARG A 444 4.20 11.89 -23.59
N MET A 445 4.91 10.77 -23.44
CA MET A 445 4.37 9.52 -22.93
C MET A 445 3.88 9.69 -21.48
N GLY A 446 4.71 10.29 -20.62
CA GLY A 446 4.35 10.54 -19.21
C GLY A 446 3.08 11.39 -19.05
N ARG A 447 2.84 12.35 -19.98
CA ARG A 447 1.63 13.18 -20.00
C ARG A 447 0.41 12.49 -20.61
N ALA A 448 0.61 11.58 -21.55
CA ALA A 448 -0.47 10.95 -22.32
C ALA A 448 -0.98 9.64 -21.70
N ILE A 449 -0.16 8.95 -20.91
CA ILE A 449 -0.57 7.74 -20.20
C ILE A 449 -1.57 8.10 -19.09
N LYS A 450 -2.69 7.40 -19.06
CA LYS A 450 -3.79 7.61 -18.10
C LYS A 450 -3.53 6.80 -16.81
N ALA A 451 -2.50 7.18 -16.07
CA ALA A 451 -2.15 6.61 -14.78
C ALA A 451 -1.80 7.72 -13.78
N GLY A 452 -2.06 7.46 -12.50
CA GLY A 452 -1.80 8.45 -11.46
C GLY A 452 -0.33 8.64 -11.14
N ARG A 453 0.49 7.60 -11.35
CA ARG A 453 1.94 7.64 -11.21
C ARG A 453 2.61 7.11 -12.49
N VAL A 454 3.51 7.90 -13.07
CA VAL A 454 4.34 7.45 -14.21
C VAL A 454 5.81 7.62 -13.84
N TRP A 455 6.56 6.53 -13.95
CA TRP A 455 8.01 6.51 -13.77
C TRP A 455 8.70 6.54 -15.13
N THR A 456 9.78 7.29 -15.24
CA THR A 456 10.63 7.29 -16.42
C THR A 456 12.04 6.84 -16.05
N ASN A 457 12.54 5.80 -16.68
CA ASN A 457 13.88 5.21 -16.46
C ASN A 457 14.12 4.78 -15.00
N CYS A 458 13.06 4.48 -14.26
CA CYS A 458 13.03 3.89 -12.93
C CYS A 458 11.67 3.23 -12.70
N TYR A 459 11.53 2.47 -11.62
CA TYR A 459 10.25 1.94 -11.15
C TYR A 459 10.29 1.74 -9.63
N HIS A 460 9.13 1.59 -8.98
CA HIS A 460 8.99 1.35 -7.52
C HIS A 460 9.67 2.38 -6.60
N LEU A 461 9.77 3.65 -7.04
CA LEU A 461 10.18 4.74 -6.14
C LEU A 461 8.95 5.39 -5.53
N TYR A 462 8.85 5.38 -4.19
CA TYR A 462 7.70 5.88 -3.43
C TYR A 462 8.10 6.94 -2.39
N PRO A 463 8.71 8.06 -2.81
CA PRO A 463 9.06 9.11 -1.85
C PRO A 463 7.80 9.72 -1.24
N ALA A 464 7.83 9.98 0.07
CA ALA A 464 6.69 10.49 0.82
C ALA A 464 6.14 11.84 0.30
N HIS A 465 6.97 12.64 -0.36
CA HIS A 465 6.62 13.96 -0.92
C HIS A 465 6.09 13.92 -2.36
N ALA A 466 5.89 12.73 -2.95
CA ALA A 466 5.33 12.60 -4.30
C ALA A 466 3.94 11.94 -4.23
N ALA A 467 2.92 12.63 -4.74
CA ALA A 467 1.54 12.16 -4.69
C ALA A 467 1.37 10.80 -5.39
N PHE A 468 0.63 9.92 -4.73
CA PHE A 468 0.30 8.58 -5.21
C PHE A 468 -1.21 8.39 -5.28
N GLY A 469 -1.70 7.69 -6.30
CA GLY A 469 -3.13 7.37 -6.42
C GLY A 469 -3.54 7.05 -7.84
N GLY A 470 -4.70 6.41 -7.98
CA GLY A 470 -5.18 5.87 -9.24
C GLY A 470 -5.99 6.86 -10.09
N TYR A 471 -6.03 6.56 -11.39
CA TYR A 471 -7.03 7.01 -12.34
C TYR A 471 -8.01 5.86 -12.58
N LYS A 472 -9.13 6.12 -13.26
CA LYS A 472 -10.12 5.11 -13.64
C LYS A 472 -10.56 4.25 -12.42
N LYS A 473 -10.54 2.89 -12.57
CA LYS A 473 -10.95 1.98 -11.50
C LYS A 473 -9.83 1.66 -10.48
N SER A 474 -8.70 2.35 -10.56
CA SER A 474 -7.60 2.16 -9.61
C SER A 474 -7.69 3.01 -8.35
N GLY A 475 -8.69 3.89 -8.23
CA GLY A 475 -8.91 4.59 -6.97
C GLY A 475 -9.44 6.01 -7.10
N VAL A 476 -9.76 6.57 -5.93
CA VAL A 476 -10.24 7.95 -5.74
C VAL A 476 -9.50 8.58 -4.57
N GLY A 477 -9.00 9.79 -4.78
CA GLY A 477 -8.13 10.48 -3.81
C GLY A 477 -6.65 10.27 -4.14
N ARG A 478 -5.82 10.69 -3.20
CA ARG A 478 -4.36 10.51 -3.26
C ARG A 478 -3.84 10.09 -1.90
N GLU A 479 -2.80 9.28 -1.93
CA GLU A 479 -1.95 8.93 -0.78
C GLU A 479 -0.63 9.68 -0.89
N THR A 480 0.11 9.76 0.21
CA THR A 480 1.39 10.49 0.29
C THR A 480 1.25 11.98 -0.07
N HIS A 481 2.36 12.74 -0.14
CA HIS A 481 2.37 14.17 -0.41
C HIS A 481 1.51 14.99 0.59
N LYS A 482 1.83 16.27 0.78
CA LYS A 482 1.10 17.15 1.71
C LYS A 482 -0.41 17.27 1.41
N MET A 483 -0.83 17.05 0.15
CA MET A 483 -2.24 17.06 -0.23
C MET A 483 -3.07 15.99 0.50
N MET A 484 -2.42 14.97 1.08
CA MET A 484 -3.12 13.97 1.89
C MET A 484 -3.73 14.56 3.16
N LEU A 485 -3.19 15.65 3.69
CA LEU A 485 -3.80 16.34 4.84
C LEU A 485 -5.21 16.83 4.51
N ASP A 486 -5.48 17.30 3.27
CA ASP A 486 -6.80 17.77 2.83
C ASP A 486 -7.85 16.64 2.88
N HIS A 487 -7.42 15.39 2.78
CA HIS A 487 -8.31 14.22 2.91
C HIS A 487 -8.64 13.85 4.36
N TYR A 488 -7.94 14.42 5.35
CA TYR A 488 -8.14 14.17 6.78
C TYR A 488 -8.55 15.43 7.55
N GLN A 489 -8.85 16.50 6.82
CA GLN A 489 -9.28 17.78 7.37
C GLN A 489 -10.52 18.30 6.64
N GLN A 490 -11.20 19.22 7.27
CA GLN A 490 -12.25 20.05 6.67
C GLN A 490 -11.90 21.52 6.83
N THR A 491 -12.25 22.32 5.83
CA THR A 491 -12.00 23.75 5.87
C THR A 491 -13.18 24.48 6.45
N LYS A 492 -12.96 25.23 7.55
CA LYS A 492 -13.92 26.16 8.09
C LYS A 492 -13.60 27.57 7.59
N ASN A 493 -14.60 28.24 7.01
CA ASN A 493 -14.53 29.66 6.75
C ASN A 493 -15.15 30.43 7.89
N LEU A 494 -14.42 31.39 8.44
CA LEU A 494 -14.89 32.35 9.43
C LEU A 494 -14.89 33.74 8.82
N LEU A 495 -16.04 34.37 8.71
CA LEU A 495 -16.19 35.78 8.34
C LEU A 495 -16.38 36.61 9.61
N VAL A 496 -15.54 37.61 9.76
CA VAL A 496 -15.61 38.55 10.89
C VAL A 496 -15.83 39.96 10.35
N SER A 497 -17.01 40.51 10.63
CA SER A 497 -17.29 41.92 10.39
C SER A 497 -17.11 42.71 11.68
N TYR A 498 -16.35 43.80 11.59
CA TYR A 498 -16.23 44.80 12.64
C TYR A 498 -16.90 46.14 12.24
N ASP A 499 -17.80 46.10 11.21
CA ASP A 499 -18.73 47.15 10.93
C ASP A 499 -19.81 47.19 12.00
N ILE A 500 -20.06 48.36 12.55
CA ILE A 500 -21.09 48.61 13.57
C ILE A 500 -22.44 49.00 12.98
N ASN A 501 -22.51 49.21 11.66
CA ASN A 501 -23.72 49.62 10.99
C ASN A 501 -24.56 48.42 10.54
N PRO A 502 -25.91 48.53 10.57
CA PRO A 502 -26.77 47.48 10.01
C PRO A 502 -26.63 47.41 8.48
N LEU A 503 -26.84 46.21 7.91
CA LEU A 503 -26.82 46.01 6.46
C LEU A 503 -27.94 46.74 5.69
N GLY A 504 -28.98 47.20 6.38
CA GLY A 504 -30.04 48.01 5.80
C GLY A 504 -31.05 47.24 4.94
N PHE A 505 -31.16 45.91 5.11
CA PHE A 505 -32.12 45.10 4.38
C PHE A 505 -33.50 45.03 5.09
N PHE A 506 -33.59 45.39 6.36
CA PHE A 506 -34.82 45.36 7.12
C PHE A 506 -35.00 46.63 7.95
#